data_9ee61ff1cfbc450e8e55f3e663ef6bf6
#
_entry.id   9ee61ff1cfbc450e8e55f3e663ef6bf6
#
_cell.length_a   1.000
_cell.length_b   1.000
_cell.length_c   1.000
_cell.angle_alpha   90.00
_cell.angle_beta   90.00
_cell.angle_gamma   90.00
#
_symmetry.space_group_name_H-M   'P 1'
#
loop_
_entity.id
_entity.type
_entity.pdbx_description
1 polymer ?
#
loop_
_entity_poly.entity_id
_entity_poly.type
_entity_poly.pdbx_seq_one_letter_code
_entity_poly.pdbx_strand_id
1 'polypeptide(L)'
;MTALQSPNWPEALDERDQMLEADCYTDHSVFNSVGDVIAHTDAKNNTRHFMHTLAGELKSVSLMLANKSTHLIVSDIRYTARGQIERETAGNGIITQSIYGAVDGRLINKSAGSLQNLSYDYDPVGNILSIKDTAHPTTHFRNQRIDPINHYRYDSLYQLIEATGREVTSAQFGSPLPPLQPTPLDPHQLVNYIQNFEYDAAGNLQVMQHISPNATSYSQKMTTSQHSNRSLYIT
;
A
#
# COMPACT_ATOMS: atom_id res chain seq x y z
N MET A 1 11.71 -6.88 26.84
CA MET A 1 10.65 -5.89 26.52
C MET A 1 9.36 -6.45 27.07
N THR A 2 8.84 -5.86 28.13
CA THR A 2 7.54 -6.21 28.71
C THR A 2 6.46 -5.81 27.70
N ALA A 3 5.61 -6.76 27.34
CA ALA A 3 4.43 -6.49 26.52
C ALA A 3 3.64 -5.35 27.18
N LEU A 4 3.40 -4.27 26.46
CA LEU A 4 2.44 -3.25 26.84
C LEU A 4 1.09 -3.96 26.97
N GLN A 5 0.65 -4.18 28.19
CA GLN A 5 -0.73 -4.60 28.45
C GLN A 5 -1.62 -3.50 27.90
N SER A 6 -2.56 -3.88 27.03
CA SER A 6 -3.60 -2.99 26.56
C SER A 6 -4.26 -2.36 27.78
N PRO A 7 -4.30 -1.02 27.92
CA PRO A 7 -4.89 -0.40 29.08
C PRO A 7 -6.36 -0.81 29.17
N ASN A 8 -6.74 -1.36 30.32
CA ASN A 8 -8.14 -1.65 30.63
C ASN A 8 -8.81 -0.32 30.90
N TRP A 9 -9.55 0.23 29.92
CA TRP A 9 -10.24 1.50 30.07
C TRP A 9 -11.36 1.37 31.09
N PRO A 10 -11.37 2.18 32.16
CA PRO A 10 -12.46 2.24 33.12
C PRO A 10 -13.78 2.65 32.46
N GLU A 11 -14.92 2.29 33.05
CA GLU A 11 -16.22 2.73 32.56
C GLU A 11 -16.50 4.22 32.88
N ALA A 12 -16.00 4.70 34.02
CA ALA A 12 -16.17 6.09 34.47
C ALA A 12 -15.23 7.04 33.69
N LEU A 13 -15.78 8.17 33.22
CA LEU A 13 -15.03 9.13 32.38
C LEU A 13 -13.90 9.83 33.17
N ASP A 14 -14.15 10.19 34.43
CA ASP A 14 -13.18 10.82 35.32
C ASP A 14 -11.98 9.92 35.63
N GLU A 15 -12.18 8.61 35.70
CA GLU A 15 -11.09 7.64 35.83
C GLU A 15 -10.28 7.50 34.54
N ARG A 16 -10.91 7.63 33.38
CA ARG A 16 -10.22 7.66 32.09
C ARG A 16 -9.33 8.87 31.94
N ASP A 17 -9.83 10.05 32.36
CA ASP A 17 -9.07 11.28 32.28
C ASP A 17 -7.78 11.23 33.12
N GLN A 18 -7.78 10.50 34.25
CA GLN A 18 -6.58 10.28 35.07
C GLN A 18 -5.55 9.38 34.41
N MET A 19 -5.94 8.59 33.40
CA MET A 19 -5.04 7.72 32.63
C MET A 19 -4.43 8.40 31.40
N LEU A 20 -4.87 9.61 31.06
CA LEU A 20 -4.34 10.38 29.95
C LEU A 20 -3.02 11.04 30.34
N GLU A 21 -2.15 11.27 29.35
CA GLU A 21 -0.97 12.10 29.52
C GLU A 21 -1.36 13.54 29.86
N ALA A 22 -0.54 14.21 30.67
CA ALA A 22 -0.77 15.62 31.03
C ALA A 22 -0.60 16.58 29.83
N ASP A 23 0.16 16.17 28.82
CA ASP A 23 0.42 16.95 27.63
C ASP A 23 -0.78 16.89 26.67
N CYS A 24 -1.22 18.08 26.23
CA CYS A 24 -2.26 18.22 25.21
C CYS A 24 -1.63 18.40 23.84
N TYR A 25 -1.96 17.52 22.89
CA TYR A 25 -1.53 17.60 21.51
C TYR A 25 -2.68 18.18 20.68
N THR A 26 -2.46 19.39 20.14
CA THR A 26 -3.47 20.06 19.30
C THR A 26 -2.98 20.15 17.86
N ASP A 27 -3.92 19.98 16.94
CA ASP A 27 -3.73 20.27 15.54
C ASP A 27 -4.70 21.37 15.09
N HIS A 28 -4.34 22.08 14.03
CA HIS A 28 -5.15 23.18 13.52
C HIS A 28 -5.28 23.07 11.99
N SER A 29 -6.51 23.17 11.50
CA SER A 29 -6.80 23.18 10.06
C SER A 29 -7.41 24.51 9.64
N VAL A 30 -6.95 25.02 8.50
CA VAL A 30 -7.51 26.20 7.83
C VAL A 30 -8.19 25.75 6.54
N PHE A 31 -9.40 26.28 6.33
CA PHE A 31 -10.24 25.92 5.19
C PHE A 31 -10.43 27.13 4.26
N ASN A 32 -10.64 26.86 2.98
CA ASN A 32 -11.09 27.87 2.03
C ASN A 32 -12.63 28.07 2.14
N SER A 33 -13.17 28.96 1.32
CA SER A 33 -14.61 29.28 1.33
C SER A 33 -15.53 28.16 0.88
N VAL A 34 -14.99 27.13 0.23
CA VAL A 34 -15.76 25.95 -0.23
C VAL A 34 -15.55 24.71 0.66
N GLY A 35 -14.74 24.84 1.73
CA GLY A 35 -14.56 23.80 2.74
C GLY A 35 -13.33 22.92 2.53
N ASP A 36 -12.47 23.19 1.55
CA ASP A 36 -11.24 22.43 1.36
C ASP A 36 -10.18 22.87 2.36
N VAL A 37 -9.41 21.91 2.90
CA VAL A 37 -8.26 22.22 3.75
C VAL A 37 -7.14 22.85 2.91
N ILE A 38 -6.74 24.07 3.26
CA ILE A 38 -5.62 24.77 2.60
C ILE A 38 -4.35 24.80 3.46
N ALA A 39 -4.46 24.60 4.77
CA ALA A 39 -3.32 24.40 5.67
C ALA A 39 -3.71 23.50 6.84
N HIS A 40 -2.76 22.69 7.28
CA HIS A 40 -2.90 21.85 8.48
C HIS A 40 -1.59 21.91 9.28
N THR A 41 -1.68 22.37 10.53
CA THR A 41 -0.55 22.48 11.46
C THR A 41 -0.65 21.38 12.50
N ASP A 42 0.37 20.55 12.64
CA ASP A 42 0.45 19.48 13.62
C ASP A 42 0.89 19.97 15.01
N ALA A 43 0.81 19.11 16.02
CA ALA A 43 1.20 19.39 17.39
C ALA A 43 2.71 19.76 17.56
N LYS A 44 3.55 19.51 16.57
CA LYS A 44 4.95 19.90 16.52
C LYS A 44 5.17 21.23 15.79
N ASN A 45 4.09 21.94 15.44
CA ASN A 45 4.11 23.18 14.66
C ASN A 45 4.69 23.03 13.24
N ASN A 46 4.60 21.84 12.64
CA ASN A 46 4.86 21.70 11.21
C ASN A 46 3.55 21.95 10.45
N THR A 47 3.59 22.76 9.40
CA THR A 47 2.41 23.13 8.63
C THR A 47 2.48 22.54 7.22
N ARG A 48 1.48 21.76 6.83
CA ARG A 48 1.25 21.35 5.45
C ARG A 48 0.36 22.38 4.77
N HIS A 49 0.77 22.84 3.61
CA HIS A 49 -0.04 23.71 2.75
C HIS A 49 -0.52 22.91 1.54
N PHE A 50 -1.79 23.07 1.21
CA PHE A 50 -2.46 22.40 0.10
C PHE A 50 -2.91 23.46 -0.89
N MET A 51 -2.55 23.30 -2.15
CA MET A 51 -3.06 24.12 -3.25
C MET A 51 -4.02 23.27 -4.08
N HIS A 52 -5.14 23.87 -4.46
CA HIS A 52 -6.16 23.21 -5.29
C HIS A 52 -6.24 23.88 -6.66
N THR A 53 -6.74 23.14 -7.64
CA THR A 53 -7.12 23.65 -8.94
C THR A 53 -8.41 24.45 -8.83
N LEU A 54 -8.82 25.15 -9.91
CA LEU A 54 -10.11 25.81 -9.95
C LEU A 54 -11.30 24.84 -9.87
N ALA A 55 -11.08 23.57 -10.20
CA ALA A 55 -12.07 22.50 -10.07
C ALA A 55 -12.14 21.87 -8.66
N GLY A 56 -11.29 22.34 -7.71
CA GLY A 56 -11.24 21.82 -6.34
C GLY A 56 -10.31 20.62 -6.17
N GLU A 57 -9.63 20.16 -7.22
CA GLU A 57 -8.70 19.04 -7.13
C GLU A 57 -7.36 19.47 -6.51
N LEU A 58 -6.70 18.58 -5.76
CA LEU A 58 -5.39 18.86 -5.16
C LEU A 58 -4.34 19.07 -6.27
N LYS A 59 -3.65 20.20 -6.25
CA LYS A 59 -2.63 20.56 -7.24
C LYS A 59 -1.21 20.37 -6.73
N SER A 60 -0.93 20.81 -5.50
CA SER A 60 0.40 20.68 -4.89
C SER A 60 0.33 20.63 -3.37
N VAL A 61 1.37 20.07 -2.76
CA VAL A 61 1.53 20.00 -1.31
C VAL A 61 2.94 20.44 -0.93
N SER A 62 3.05 21.34 0.05
CA SER A 62 4.31 21.70 0.69
C SER A 62 4.24 21.50 2.20
N LEU A 63 5.39 21.27 2.81
CA LEU A 63 5.57 21.13 4.25
C LEU A 63 6.51 22.23 4.75
N MET A 64 6.03 23.05 5.64
CA MET A 64 6.83 24.00 6.41
C MET A 64 7.10 23.42 7.79
N LEU A 65 8.35 23.16 8.11
CA LEU A 65 8.74 22.66 9.42
C LEU A 65 8.71 23.79 10.47
N ALA A 66 8.69 23.43 11.75
CA ALA A 66 8.69 24.39 12.87
C ALA A 66 9.87 25.38 12.82
N ASN A 67 11.02 24.99 12.26
CA ASN A 67 12.19 25.85 12.01
C ASN A 67 12.04 26.76 10.78
N LYS A 68 10.86 26.83 10.18
CA LYS A 68 10.50 27.61 8.97
C LYS A 68 11.19 27.17 7.66
N SER A 69 11.83 25.99 7.63
CA SER A 69 12.26 25.41 6.36
C SER A 69 11.07 24.84 5.60
N THR A 70 10.97 25.14 4.30
CA THR A 70 9.87 24.68 3.45
C THR A 70 10.38 23.63 2.46
N HIS A 71 9.65 22.53 2.37
CA HIS A 71 9.93 21.42 1.47
C HIS A 71 8.71 21.16 0.57
N LEU A 72 8.93 21.06 -0.72
CA LEU A 72 7.89 20.55 -1.63
C LEU A 72 7.75 19.04 -1.41
N ILE A 73 6.52 18.58 -1.17
CA ILE A 73 6.19 17.15 -1.09
C ILE A 73 5.70 16.68 -2.46
N VAL A 74 4.74 17.41 -3.03
CA VAL A 74 4.26 17.25 -4.39
C VAL A 74 4.21 18.62 -5.03
N SER A 75 4.91 18.78 -6.16
CA SER A 75 5.02 20.09 -6.84
C SER A 75 3.91 20.32 -7.87
N ASP A 76 3.38 19.28 -8.49
CA ASP A 76 2.30 19.36 -9.49
C ASP A 76 1.54 18.04 -9.58
N ILE A 77 0.20 18.11 -9.61
CA ILE A 77 -0.69 17.00 -9.92
C ILE A 77 -1.56 17.40 -11.09
N ARG A 78 -1.69 16.52 -12.07
CA ARG A 78 -2.58 16.68 -13.22
C ARG A 78 -3.57 15.55 -13.30
N TYR A 79 -4.76 15.88 -13.75
CA TYR A 79 -5.89 14.97 -13.80
C TYR A 79 -6.40 14.80 -15.23
N THR A 80 -6.89 13.63 -15.52
CA THR A 80 -7.68 13.38 -16.74
C THR A 80 -9.03 14.09 -16.63
N ALA A 81 -9.75 14.18 -17.74
CA ALA A 81 -11.13 14.72 -17.74
C ALA A 81 -12.11 13.89 -16.88
N ARG A 82 -11.73 12.69 -16.45
CA ARG A 82 -12.50 11.83 -15.54
C ARG A 82 -12.07 11.97 -14.06
N GLY A 83 -11.20 12.93 -13.72
CA GLY A 83 -10.70 13.16 -12.37
C GLY A 83 -9.66 12.14 -11.90
N GLN A 84 -9.08 11.33 -12.77
CA GLN A 84 -8.04 10.38 -12.43
C GLN A 84 -6.67 11.06 -12.52
N ILE A 85 -5.75 10.78 -11.57
CA ILE A 85 -4.40 11.35 -11.60
C ILE A 85 -3.63 10.79 -12.79
N GLU A 86 -3.36 11.66 -13.78
CA GLU A 86 -2.57 11.35 -14.98
C GLU A 86 -1.07 11.54 -14.74
N ARG A 87 -0.72 12.57 -13.96
CA ARG A 87 0.67 12.90 -13.68
C ARG A 87 0.81 13.50 -12.28
N GLU A 88 1.85 13.06 -11.58
CA GLU A 88 2.26 13.64 -10.31
C GLU A 88 3.76 13.90 -10.33
N THR A 89 4.19 15.07 -9.87
CA THR A 89 5.61 15.40 -9.71
C THR A 89 5.93 15.51 -8.22
N ALA A 90 6.70 14.56 -7.71
CA ALA A 90 7.15 14.57 -6.31
C ALA A 90 8.16 15.69 -6.05
N GLY A 91 8.33 16.08 -4.78
CA GLY A 91 9.25 17.15 -4.38
C GLY A 91 10.73 16.90 -4.71
N ASN A 92 11.13 15.65 -4.90
CA ASN A 92 12.46 15.25 -5.37
C ASN A 92 12.60 15.26 -6.91
N GLY A 93 11.56 15.72 -7.63
CA GLY A 93 11.55 15.83 -9.08
C GLY A 93 11.16 14.55 -9.82
N ILE A 94 10.88 13.44 -9.14
CA ILE A 94 10.40 12.21 -9.78
C ILE A 94 8.99 12.44 -10.30
N ILE A 95 8.79 12.12 -11.57
CA ILE A 95 7.50 12.21 -12.23
C ILE A 95 6.88 10.80 -12.28
N THR A 96 5.70 10.66 -11.67
CA THR A 96 4.82 9.52 -11.83
C THR A 96 3.80 9.81 -12.91
N GLN A 97 3.65 8.91 -13.88
CA GLN A 97 2.62 8.99 -14.94
C GLN A 97 1.72 7.77 -14.86
N SER A 98 0.42 7.99 -15.06
CA SER A 98 -0.60 6.94 -15.11
C SER A 98 -1.33 7.04 -16.44
N ILE A 99 -1.46 5.92 -17.14
CA ILE A 99 -2.19 5.82 -18.41
C ILE A 99 -3.39 4.93 -18.17
N TYR A 100 -4.55 5.41 -18.59
CA TYR A 100 -5.83 4.74 -18.42
C TYR A 100 -6.43 4.30 -19.76
N GLY A 101 -7.14 3.18 -19.74
CA GLY A 101 -7.90 2.70 -20.90
C GLY A 101 -8.96 3.72 -21.32
N ALA A 102 -8.99 4.04 -22.61
CA ALA A 102 -9.91 5.05 -23.14
C ALA A 102 -11.38 4.65 -22.99
N VAL A 103 -11.69 3.34 -23.03
CA VAL A 103 -13.03 2.79 -22.99
C VAL A 103 -13.55 2.66 -21.55
N ASP A 104 -12.79 1.97 -20.72
CA ASP A 104 -13.21 1.55 -19.38
C ASP A 104 -12.58 2.37 -18.24
N GLY A 105 -11.56 3.20 -18.52
CA GLY A 105 -10.86 4.00 -17.53
C GLY A 105 -9.96 3.20 -16.59
N ARG A 106 -9.69 1.92 -16.87
CA ARG A 106 -8.77 1.11 -16.04
C ARG A 106 -7.33 1.56 -16.22
N LEU A 107 -6.53 1.46 -15.17
CA LEU A 107 -5.11 1.79 -15.21
C LEU A 107 -4.36 0.73 -16.03
N ILE A 108 -3.83 1.09 -17.19
CA ILE A 108 -3.08 0.18 -18.06
C ILE A 108 -1.58 0.30 -17.92
N ASN A 109 -1.09 1.46 -17.49
CA ASN A 109 0.34 1.66 -17.22
C ASN A 109 0.53 2.69 -16.10
N LYS A 110 1.56 2.47 -15.26
CA LYS A 110 2.02 3.43 -14.26
C LYS A 110 3.55 3.43 -14.23
N SER A 111 4.16 4.57 -14.48
CA SER A 111 5.61 4.74 -14.47
C SER A 111 6.06 5.82 -13.49
N ALA A 112 7.27 5.67 -12.92
CA ALA A 112 7.89 6.64 -12.03
C ALA A 112 9.38 6.75 -12.36
N GLY A 113 9.73 7.64 -13.29
CA GLY A 113 11.09 7.78 -13.80
C GLY A 113 11.65 6.45 -14.30
N SER A 114 12.86 6.09 -13.87
CA SER A 114 13.49 4.79 -14.11
C SER A 114 13.24 3.76 -13.01
N LEU A 115 12.52 4.14 -11.94
CA LEU A 115 12.35 3.32 -10.75
C LEU A 115 11.25 2.27 -10.91
N GLN A 116 10.23 2.56 -11.71
CA GLN A 116 9.06 1.71 -11.88
C GLN A 116 8.44 1.93 -13.25
N ASN A 117 7.99 0.84 -13.89
CA ASN A 117 7.17 0.90 -15.11
C ASN A 117 6.23 -0.30 -15.18
N LEU A 118 5.09 -0.17 -14.50
CA LEU A 118 4.07 -1.21 -14.36
C LEU A 118 3.11 -1.20 -15.54
N SER A 119 2.88 -2.38 -16.09
CA SER A 119 1.80 -2.64 -17.06
C SER A 119 0.83 -3.63 -16.46
N TYR A 120 -0.47 -3.39 -16.66
CA TYR A 120 -1.57 -4.15 -16.08
C TYR A 120 -2.41 -4.81 -17.15
N ASP A 121 -2.69 -6.10 -17.00
CA ASP A 121 -3.65 -6.84 -17.80
C ASP A 121 -4.86 -7.22 -16.95
N TYR A 122 -6.05 -7.14 -17.54
CA TYR A 122 -7.31 -7.39 -16.86
C TYR A 122 -8.15 -8.43 -17.58
N ASP A 123 -8.97 -9.13 -16.83
CA ASP A 123 -10.09 -9.86 -17.40
C ASP A 123 -11.26 -8.91 -17.82
N PRO A 124 -12.28 -9.40 -18.52
CA PRO A 124 -13.40 -8.55 -18.94
C PRO A 124 -14.14 -7.86 -17.79
N VAL A 125 -14.19 -8.47 -16.60
CA VAL A 125 -14.93 -7.91 -15.45
C VAL A 125 -14.07 -6.95 -14.61
N GLY A 126 -12.74 -6.94 -14.80
CA GLY A 126 -11.82 -5.98 -14.15
C GLY A 126 -10.87 -6.56 -13.11
N ASN A 127 -10.81 -7.88 -12.98
CA ASN A 127 -9.79 -8.49 -12.14
C ASN A 127 -8.43 -8.38 -12.85
N ILE A 128 -7.37 -8.09 -12.09
CA ILE A 128 -6.01 -8.00 -12.60
C ILE A 128 -5.49 -9.41 -12.87
N LEU A 129 -5.14 -9.72 -14.11
CA LEU A 129 -4.55 -11.00 -14.50
C LEU A 129 -3.03 -10.99 -14.41
N SER A 130 -2.40 -9.85 -14.72
CA SER A 130 -0.96 -9.70 -14.56
C SER A 130 -0.54 -8.26 -14.26
N ILE A 131 0.61 -8.15 -13.55
CA ILE A 131 1.33 -6.89 -13.36
C ILE A 131 2.78 -7.13 -13.75
N LYS A 132 3.27 -6.42 -14.75
CA LYS A 132 4.66 -6.51 -15.23
C LYS A 132 5.40 -5.20 -14.98
N ASP A 133 6.58 -5.28 -14.36
CA ASP A 133 7.45 -4.12 -14.13
C ASP A 133 8.64 -4.12 -15.09
N THR A 134 8.55 -3.36 -16.17
CA THR A 134 9.62 -3.29 -17.18
C THR A 134 10.81 -2.41 -16.79
N ALA A 135 10.76 -1.72 -15.64
CA ALA A 135 11.92 -1.00 -15.09
C ALA A 135 12.95 -1.96 -14.51
N HIS A 136 12.57 -3.19 -14.23
CA HIS A 136 13.46 -4.21 -13.70
C HIS A 136 13.79 -5.27 -14.77
N PRO A 137 15.05 -5.75 -14.85
CA PRO A 137 15.42 -6.79 -15.79
C PRO A 137 14.94 -8.17 -15.33
N THR A 138 14.82 -9.09 -16.28
CA THR A 138 14.79 -10.53 -15.98
C THR A 138 16.13 -10.94 -15.38
N THR A 139 16.10 -11.68 -14.28
CA THR A 139 17.29 -12.21 -13.60
C THR A 139 17.31 -13.73 -13.65
N HIS A 140 18.46 -14.33 -13.33
CA HIS A 140 18.63 -15.78 -13.25
C HIS A 140 19.30 -16.11 -11.93
N PHE A 141 18.68 -16.98 -11.15
CA PHE A 141 19.23 -17.44 -9.88
C PHE A 141 18.85 -18.89 -9.60
N ARG A 142 19.80 -19.70 -9.09
CA ARG A 142 19.60 -21.12 -8.77
C ARG A 142 18.90 -21.91 -9.88
N ASN A 143 19.35 -21.70 -11.12
CA ASN A 143 18.81 -22.35 -12.32
C ASN A 143 17.33 -22.01 -12.65
N GLN A 144 16.84 -20.88 -12.12
CA GLN A 144 15.52 -20.33 -12.45
C GLN A 144 15.66 -19.03 -13.23
N ARG A 145 14.78 -18.84 -14.21
CA ARG A 145 14.52 -17.55 -14.82
C ARG A 145 13.48 -16.82 -13.98
N ILE A 146 13.75 -15.57 -13.63
CA ILE A 146 12.92 -14.75 -12.75
C ILE A 146 12.55 -13.48 -13.50
N ASP A 147 11.33 -13.47 -14.02
CA ASP A 147 10.79 -12.32 -14.74
C ASP A 147 10.12 -11.34 -13.75
N PRO A 148 10.19 -10.02 -14.02
CA PRO A 148 9.53 -9.01 -13.20
C PRO A 148 8.02 -8.93 -13.50
N ILE A 149 7.33 -10.05 -13.29
CA ILE A 149 5.91 -10.19 -13.57
C ILE A 149 5.22 -10.99 -12.46
N ASN A 150 4.04 -10.54 -12.08
CA ASN A 150 3.14 -11.26 -11.19
C ASN A 150 1.92 -11.68 -11.99
N HIS A 151 1.43 -12.90 -11.78
CA HIS A 151 0.17 -13.39 -12.36
C HIS A 151 -0.81 -13.71 -11.27
N TYR A 152 -2.10 -13.54 -11.58
CA TYR A 152 -3.20 -13.75 -10.67
C TYR A 152 -4.29 -14.59 -11.34
N ARG A 153 -4.87 -15.51 -10.59
CA ARG A 153 -6.00 -16.31 -11.02
C ARG A 153 -7.15 -16.21 -10.02
N TYR A 154 -8.34 -16.21 -10.55
CA TYR A 154 -9.58 -16.07 -9.78
C TYR A 154 -10.50 -17.25 -10.04
N ASP A 155 -11.36 -17.57 -9.09
CA ASP A 155 -12.46 -18.51 -9.26
C ASP A 155 -13.69 -17.83 -9.92
N SER A 156 -14.79 -18.60 -10.02
CA SER A 156 -16.04 -18.10 -10.58
C SER A 156 -16.76 -17.05 -9.72
N LEU A 157 -16.36 -16.89 -8.47
CA LEU A 157 -16.84 -15.86 -7.54
C LEU A 157 -15.90 -14.65 -7.48
N TYR A 158 -14.90 -14.58 -8.37
CA TYR A 158 -13.87 -13.55 -8.43
C TYR A 158 -12.97 -13.49 -7.19
N GLN A 159 -12.85 -14.58 -6.46
CA GLN A 159 -11.90 -14.71 -5.36
C GLN A 159 -10.53 -15.09 -5.90
N LEU A 160 -9.46 -14.45 -5.39
CA LEU A 160 -8.09 -14.76 -5.79
C LEU A 160 -7.69 -16.15 -5.28
N ILE A 161 -7.48 -17.11 -6.19
CA ILE A 161 -7.10 -18.49 -5.84
C ILE A 161 -5.62 -18.78 -6.04
N GLU A 162 -4.92 -18.01 -6.88
CA GLU A 162 -3.49 -18.18 -7.10
C GLU A 162 -2.85 -16.84 -7.40
N ALA A 163 -1.66 -16.60 -6.83
CA ALA A 163 -0.77 -15.50 -7.18
C ALA A 163 0.64 -16.02 -7.38
N THR A 164 1.33 -15.56 -8.41
CA THR A 164 2.75 -15.86 -8.63
C THR A 164 3.55 -14.57 -8.63
N GLY A 165 4.83 -14.66 -8.30
CA GLY A 165 5.71 -13.50 -8.28
C GLY A 165 7.14 -13.88 -7.94
N ARG A 166 7.88 -12.89 -7.49
CA ARG A 166 9.28 -13.03 -7.07
C ARG A 166 9.49 -12.45 -5.69
N GLU A 167 10.42 -13.04 -4.95
CA GLU A 167 10.80 -12.61 -3.61
C GLU A 167 12.31 -12.75 -3.38
N VAL A 168 12.83 -12.15 -2.31
CA VAL A 168 14.22 -12.37 -1.87
C VAL A 168 14.30 -13.64 -1.04
N THR A 169 15.34 -14.44 -1.25
CA THR A 169 15.58 -15.70 -0.50
C THR A 169 15.70 -15.51 1.01
N SER A 170 16.09 -14.30 1.46
CA SER A 170 16.26 -13.94 2.87
C SER A 170 15.03 -13.31 3.50
N ALA A 171 13.89 -13.26 2.80
CA ALA A 171 12.65 -12.73 3.37
C ALA A 171 12.24 -13.58 4.57
N GLN A 172 12.39 -13.03 5.77
CA GLN A 172 11.89 -13.65 7.00
C GLN A 172 10.43 -13.28 7.16
N PHE A 173 9.55 -14.22 6.93
CA PHE A 173 8.11 -14.08 7.21
C PHE A 173 7.86 -14.28 8.70
N GLY A 174 8.10 -13.24 9.53
CA GLY A 174 7.99 -13.34 10.98
C GLY A 174 7.00 -12.38 11.62
N SER A 175 6.45 -11.44 10.86
CA SER A 175 5.46 -10.47 11.38
C SER A 175 4.44 -10.13 10.31
N PRO A 176 3.14 -10.01 10.65
CA PRO A 176 2.13 -9.48 9.74
C PRO A 176 2.34 -8.01 9.39
N LEU A 177 3.26 -7.32 10.05
CA LEU A 177 3.62 -5.94 9.75
C LEU A 177 4.75 -5.90 8.70
N PRO A 178 4.65 -5.04 7.69
CA PRO A 178 5.74 -4.83 6.75
C PRO A 178 6.99 -4.37 7.51
N PRO A 179 8.20 -4.77 7.10
CA PRO A 179 9.43 -4.33 7.73
C PRO A 179 9.53 -2.81 7.68
N LEU A 180 9.95 -2.19 8.78
CA LEU A 180 10.11 -0.74 8.91
C LEU A 180 11.14 -0.14 7.93
N GLN A 181 12.01 -0.97 7.39
CA GLN A 181 12.94 -0.60 6.33
C GLN A 181 12.81 -1.63 5.20
N PRO A 182 12.46 -1.20 3.97
CA PRO A 182 12.52 -2.10 2.83
C PRO A 182 13.99 -2.50 2.63
N THR A 183 14.29 -3.78 2.83
CA THR A 183 15.59 -4.31 2.44
C THR A 183 15.72 -4.12 0.93
N PRO A 184 16.79 -3.48 0.42
CA PRO A 184 16.99 -3.36 -1.02
C PRO A 184 16.90 -4.76 -1.64
N LEU A 185 16.05 -4.89 -2.67
CA LEU A 185 15.95 -6.14 -3.42
C LEU A 185 17.30 -6.38 -4.09
N ASP A 186 18.07 -7.37 -3.57
CA ASP A 186 19.25 -7.84 -4.27
C ASP A 186 18.79 -8.69 -5.47
N PRO A 187 18.94 -8.20 -6.70
CA PRO A 187 18.51 -8.93 -7.89
C PRO A 187 19.19 -10.28 -8.06
N HIS A 188 20.32 -10.51 -7.37
CA HIS A 188 21.05 -11.77 -7.37
C HIS A 188 20.51 -12.80 -6.37
N GLN A 189 19.54 -12.43 -5.53
CA GLN A 189 18.92 -13.29 -4.53
C GLN A 189 17.41 -13.45 -4.71
N LEU A 190 16.89 -13.12 -5.89
CA LEU A 190 15.48 -13.29 -6.21
C LEU A 190 15.17 -14.74 -6.57
N VAL A 191 13.99 -15.19 -6.18
CA VAL A 191 13.40 -16.49 -6.52
C VAL A 191 11.93 -16.33 -6.86
N ASN A 192 11.38 -17.28 -7.62
CA ASN A 192 9.95 -17.31 -7.89
C ASN A 192 9.19 -17.95 -6.72
N TYR A 193 7.96 -17.48 -6.51
CA TYR A 193 7.01 -18.10 -5.58
C TYR A 193 5.64 -18.30 -6.23
N ILE A 194 4.85 -19.18 -5.62
CA ILE A 194 3.43 -19.37 -5.90
C ILE A 194 2.69 -19.29 -4.57
N GLN A 195 1.59 -18.54 -4.53
CA GLN A 195 0.64 -18.52 -3.42
C GLN A 195 -0.68 -19.10 -3.87
N ASN A 196 -1.25 -19.99 -3.06
CA ASN A 196 -2.59 -20.54 -3.25
C ASN A 196 -3.49 -20.12 -2.10
N PHE A 197 -4.76 -19.84 -2.41
CA PHE A 197 -5.74 -19.37 -1.46
C PHE A 197 -6.99 -20.24 -1.53
N GLU A 198 -7.50 -20.63 -0.36
CA GLU A 198 -8.74 -21.40 -0.22
C GLU A 198 -9.72 -20.63 0.67
N TYR A 199 -10.99 -20.65 0.28
CA TYR A 199 -12.05 -19.91 0.95
C TYR A 199 -13.16 -20.84 1.42
N ASP A 200 -13.88 -20.43 2.46
CA ASP A 200 -15.13 -21.10 2.86
C ASP A 200 -16.31 -20.65 1.96
N ALA A 201 -17.46 -21.26 2.16
CA ALA A 201 -18.66 -20.93 1.40
C ALA A 201 -19.18 -19.50 1.62
N ALA A 202 -18.72 -18.80 2.66
CA ALA A 202 -19.03 -17.41 2.95
C ALA A 202 -17.99 -16.42 2.40
N GLY A 203 -16.93 -16.93 1.75
CA GLY A 203 -15.86 -16.13 1.19
C GLY A 203 -14.76 -15.75 2.18
N ASN A 204 -14.71 -16.35 3.37
CA ASN A 204 -13.64 -16.11 4.31
C ASN A 204 -12.41 -16.95 3.92
N LEU A 205 -11.22 -16.33 3.94
CA LEU A 205 -9.97 -17.04 3.67
C LEU A 205 -9.70 -18.08 4.76
N GLN A 206 -9.57 -19.36 4.38
CA GLN A 206 -9.28 -20.48 5.28
C GLN A 206 -7.83 -20.90 5.23
N VAL A 207 -7.23 -20.94 4.04
CA VAL A 207 -5.86 -21.39 3.85
C VAL A 207 -5.14 -20.43 2.90
N MET A 208 -3.94 -20.00 3.30
CA MET A 208 -2.97 -19.39 2.42
C MET A 208 -1.73 -20.26 2.41
N GLN A 209 -1.36 -20.78 1.26
CA GLN A 209 -0.16 -21.59 1.06
C GLN A 209 0.84 -20.80 0.22
N HIS A 210 2.05 -20.64 0.74
CA HIS A 210 3.17 -20.03 0.03
C HIS A 210 4.19 -21.11 -0.32
N ILE A 211 4.53 -21.24 -1.59
CA ILE A 211 5.45 -22.25 -2.13
C ILE A 211 6.58 -21.53 -2.84
N SER A 212 7.79 -21.71 -2.34
CA SER A 212 9.01 -21.19 -2.95
C SER A 212 10.06 -22.29 -2.99
N PRO A 213 10.34 -22.86 -4.17
CA PRO A 213 11.28 -24.00 -4.30
C PRO A 213 12.72 -23.72 -3.81
N ASN A 214 13.10 -22.45 -3.79
CA ASN A 214 14.45 -22.01 -3.42
C ASN A 214 14.50 -21.06 -2.22
N ALA A 215 13.38 -20.92 -1.51
CA ALA A 215 13.24 -20.14 -0.28
C ALA A 215 12.28 -20.86 0.68
N THR A 216 11.82 -20.16 1.72
CA THR A 216 10.94 -20.75 2.74
C THR A 216 9.52 -20.90 2.21
N SER A 217 9.01 -22.14 2.24
CA SER A 217 7.59 -22.43 1.98
C SER A 217 6.85 -22.55 3.32
N TYR A 218 5.61 -22.06 3.36
CA TYR A 218 4.77 -22.15 4.57
C TYR A 218 3.29 -22.22 4.21
N SER A 219 2.47 -22.62 5.17
CA SER A 219 1.02 -22.64 5.07
C SER A 219 0.42 -21.95 6.30
N GLN A 220 -0.55 -21.10 6.08
CA GLN A 220 -1.29 -20.41 7.13
C GLN A 220 -2.74 -20.88 7.09
N LYS A 221 -3.23 -21.39 8.21
CA LYS A 221 -4.63 -21.77 8.39
C LYS A 221 -5.35 -20.74 9.25
N MET A 222 -6.52 -20.33 8.81
CA MET A 222 -7.35 -19.34 9.48
C MET A 222 -8.73 -19.92 9.76
N THR A 223 -9.26 -19.64 10.93
CA THR A 223 -10.62 -20.00 11.30
C THR A 223 -11.38 -18.75 11.67
N THR A 224 -12.56 -18.56 11.08
CA THR A 224 -13.43 -17.44 11.43
C THR A 224 -14.11 -17.72 12.77
N SER A 225 -14.15 -16.73 13.65
CA SER A 225 -14.84 -16.81 14.93
C SER A 225 -16.34 -17.05 14.72
N GLN A 226 -16.96 -17.90 15.56
CA GLN A 226 -18.40 -18.16 15.50
C GLN A 226 -19.26 -16.94 15.88
N HIS A 227 -18.69 -15.93 16.57
CA HIS A 227 -19.42 -14.78 17.10
C HIS A 227 -18.98 -13.44 16.48
N SER A 228 -18.05 -13.46 15.53
CA SER A 228 -17.57 -12.26 14.85
C SER A 228 -16.93 -12.63 13.50
N ASN A 229 -16.73 -11.65 12.64
CA ASN A 229 -16.00 -11.82 11.37
C ASN A 229 -14.46 -11.78 11.54
N ARG A 230 -13.94 -12.00 12.76
CA ARG A 230 -12.50 -12.04 13.01
C ARG A 230 -11.95 -13.40 12.61
N SER A 231 -10.91 -13.39 11.79
CA SER A 231 -10.09 -14.59 11.54
C SER A 231 -9.13 -14.81 12.70
N LEU A 232 -9.10 -16.04 13.21
CA LEU A 232 -8.14 -16.51 14.20
C LEU A 232 -7.06 -17.30 13.48
N TYR A 233 -5.81 -16.97 13.77
CA TYR A 233 -4.66 -17.68 13.27
C TYR A 233 -4.51 -19.02 14.00
N ILE A 234 -4.41 -20.12 13.26
CA ILE A 234 -4.06 -21.44 13.81
C ILE A 234 -2.67 -21.74 13.27
N THR A 235 -1.67 -21.76 14.15
CA THR A 235 -0.30 -22.19 13.85
C THR A 235 -0.24 -23.68 13.51
#